data_fc5663e519d1f1f22f6d515b008ed3d5
#
_entry.id   fc5663e519d1f1f22f6d515b008ed3d5
#
_cell.length_a   1.000
_cell.length_b   1.000
_cell.length_c   1.000
_cell.angle_alpha   90.00
_cell.angle_beta   90.00
_cell.angle_gamma   90.00
#
_symmetry.space_group_name_H-M   'P 1'
#
loop_
_entity.id
_entity.type
_entity.pdbx_description
1 polymer ?
#
loop_
_entity_poly.entity_id
_entity_poly.type
_entity_poly.pdbx_seq_one_letter_code
_entity_poly.pdbx_strand_id
1 'polypeptide(L)'
;FASEGEMVFDFMVNYYDIKTIELYSEFESSLPLFVKGKNFLSSHAEPAFFMTENQLINSMKDGNIIQSLTWTKNGDVEGLPAVEMLESMLPNFPKALYFAGHRPVYQNYELRENGRFVQFHNPNKMNFVYIDNNRDFNFETDIISLD
;
A
#
# COMPACT_ATOMS: atom_id res chain seq x y z
N PHE A 1 9.46 4.58 -24.87
CA PHE A 1 8.52 5.00 -23.83
C PHE A 1 9.33 5.39 -22.62
N ALA A 2 9.17 6.63 -22.14
CA ALA A 2 9.71 7.04 -20.84
C ALA A 2 9.10 6.15 -19.75
N SER A 3 9.91 5.76 -18.75
CA SER A 3 9.37 5.09 -17.57
C SER A 3 8.48 6.05 -16.78
N GLU A 4 7.49 5.54 -16.05
CA GLU A 4 6.61 6.40 -15.23
C GLU A 4 7.40 7.29 -14.27
N GLY A 5 8.48 6.76 -13.69
CA GLY A 5 9.39 7.53 -12.82
C GLY A 5 10.17 8.64 -13.56
N GLU A 6 10.52 8.44 -14.83
CA GLU A 6 11.20 9.44 -15.65
C GLU A 6 10.29 10.65 -15.91
N MET A 7 9.01 10.44 -16.19
CA MET A 7 8.04 11.52 -16.35
C MET A 7 7.86 12.35 -15.07
N VAL A 8 7.81 11.71 -13.92
CA VAL A 8 7.73 12.38 -12.62
C VAL A 8 8.99 13.18 -12.35
N PHE A 9 10.16 12.61 -12.59
CA PHE A 9 11.45 13.29 -12.44
C PHE A 9 11.54 14.51 -13.34
N ASP A 10 11.21 14.40 -14.61
CA ASP A 10 11.20 15.50 -15.58
C ASP A 10 10.24 16.61 -15.13
N PHE A 11 9.06 16.25 -14.65
CA PHE A 11 8.12 17.22 -14.08
C PHE A 11 8.75 17.94 -12.88
N MET A 12 9.30 17.20 -11.92
CA MET A 12 9.90 17.77 -10.71
C MET A 12 11.03 18.76 -11.06
N VAL A 13 11.94 18.38 -11.94
CA VAL A 13 13.08 19.22 -12.36
C VAL A 13 12.64 20.50 -13.08
N ASN A 14 11.52 20.46 -13.80
CA ASN A 14 11.01 21.64 -14.52
C ASN A 14 10.25 22.64 -13.63
N TYR A 15 9.70 22.19 -12.49
CA TYR A 15 8.79 23.00 -11.67
C TYR A 15 9.33 23.31 -10.27
N TYR A 16 10.34 22.60 -9.78
CA TYR A 16 10.88 22.75 -8.43
C TYR A 16 12.39 22.97 -8.46
N ASP A 17 12.91 23.69 -7.46
CA ASP A 17 14.34 23.80 -7.25
C ASP A 17 14.94 22.48 -6.71
N ILE A 18 16.25 22.31 -6.91
CA ILE A 18 16.95 21.06 -6.55
C ILE A 18 16.82 20.73 -5.07
N LYS A 19 16.81 21.73 -4.19
CA LYS A 19 16.68 21.54 -2.75
C LYS A 19 15.32 20.96 -2.38
N THR A 20 14.26 21.40 -3.03
CA THR A 20 12.90 20.85 -2.86
C THR A 20 12.85 19.40 -3.33
N ILE A 21 13.49 19.07 -4.46
CA ILE A 21 13.57 17.69 -4.97
C ILE A 21 14.33 16.78 -4.01
N GLU A 22 15.46 17.24 -3.46
CA GLU A 22 16.25 16.51 -2.47
C GLU A 22 15.44 16.23 -1.20
N LEU A 23 14.74 17.25 -0.66
CA LEU A 23 13.87 17.08 0.52
C LEU A 23 12.72 16.10 0.27
N TYR A 24 12.14 16.12 -0.93
CA TYR A 24 11.09 15.18 -1.31
C TYR A 24 11.61 13.75 -1.38
N SER A 25 12.78 13.55 -1.99
CA SER A 25 13.46 12.26 -2.08
C SER A 25 13.84 11.72 -0.70
N GLU A 26 14.34 12.56 0.21
CA GLU A 26 14.62 12.17 1.59
C GLU A 26 13.35 11.75 2.32
N PHE A 27 12.26 12.51 2.16
CA PHE A 27 10.95 12.17 2.74
C PHE A 27 10.46 10.82 2.23
N GLU A 28 10.41 10.61 0.91
CA GLU A 28 9.96 9.34 0.31
C GLU A 28 10.82 8.15 0.79
N SER A 29 12.14 8.34 0.86
CA SER A 29 13.08 7.30 1.33
C SER A 29 12.90 6.97 2.81
N SER A 30 12.29 7.87 3.59
CA SER A 30 12.01 7.66 5.01
C SER A 30 10.68 6.94 5.27
N LEU A 31 9.82 6.81 4.26
CA LEU A 31 8.53 6.15 4.42
C LEU A 31 8.68 4.64 4.64
N PRO A 32 7.87 4.05 5.52
CA PRO A 32 7.92 2.62 5.75
C PRO A 32 7.40 1.85 4.52
N LEU A 33 8.13 0.83 4.10
CA LEU A 33 7.72 -0.06 3.00
C LEU A 33 6.48 -0.88 3.36
N PHE A 34 6.34 -1.23 4.65
CA PHE A 34 5.27 -2.06 5.17
C PHE A 34 4.92 -1.63 6.60
N VAL A 35 3.64 -1.67 6.93
CA VAL A 35 3.12 -1.33 8.26
C VAL A 35 2.32 -2.50 8.82
N LYS A 36 2.65 -2.92 10.05
CA LYS A 36 1.87 -3.87 10.84
C LYS A 36 1.23 -3.14 12.02
N GLY A 37 -0.07 -2.99 11.99
CA GLY A 37 -0.87 -2.49 13.10
C GLY A 37 -1.40 -3.60 14.00
N LYS A 38 -2.25 -3.25 14.96
CA LYS A 38 -2.88 -4.22 15.87
C LYS A 38 -3.80 -5.20 15.13
N ASN A 39 -4.59 -4.69 14.19
CA ASN A 39 -5.62 -5.42 13.47
C ASN A 39 -5.61 -5.12 11.96
N PHE A 40 -4.49 -4.65 11.43
CA PHE A 40 -4.32 -4.37 10.00
C PHE A 40 -2.88 -4.54 9.56
N LEU A 41 -2.72 -4.75 8.25
CA LEU A 41 -1.45 -4.64 7.52
C LEU A 41 -1.62 -3.60 6.42
N SER A 42 -0.52 -2.95 6.01
CA SER A 42 -0.54 -2.01 4.89
C SER A 42 0.80 -1.94 4.17
N SER A 43 0.76 -1.73 2.85
CA SER A 43 1.88 -1.39 1.98
C SER A 43 1.41 -0.43 0.87
N HIS A 44 2.33 0.04 0.02
CA HIS A 44 1.95 0.88 -1.11
C HIS A 44 1.11 0.13 -2.13
N ALA A 45 1.49 -1.10 -2.50
CA ALA A 45 0.75 -1.97 -3.42
C ALA A 45 0.30 -3.28 -2.74
N GLU A 46 -0.66 -3.99 -3.37
CA GLU A 46 -1.03 -5.36 -3.00
C GLU A 46 0.19 -6.29 -3.11
N PRO A 47 0.51 -7.11 -2.09
CA PRO A 47 1.65 -8.02 -2.19
C PRO A 47 1.45 -9.01 -3.34
N ALA A 48 2.47 -9.24 -4.17
CA ALA A 48 2.40 -10.17 -5.28
C ALA A 48 2.46 -11.63 -4.82
N PHE A 49 3.09 -11.89 -3.67
CA PHE A 49 3.27 -13.22 -3.08
C PHE A 49 3.35 -13.12 -1.55
N PHE A 50 3.17 -14.26 -0.89
CA PHE A 50 3.27 -14.35 0.58
C PHE A 50 4.68 -14.03 1.08
N MET A 51 4.78 -13.23 2.13
CA MET A 51 6.01 -12.86 2.81
C MET A 51 5.88 -13.04 4.32
N THR A 52 6.89 -13.63 4.93
CA THR A 52 6.99 -13.73 6.39
C THR A 52 7.42 -12.42 7.02
N GLU A 53 7.13 -12.23 8.31
CA GLU A 53 7.57 -11.04 9.06
C GLU A 53 9.10 -10.87 9.04
N ASN A 54 9.86 -11.96 9.12
CA ASN A 54 11.33 -11.91 9.02
C ASN A 54 11.83 -11.43 7.66
N GLN A 55 11.17 -11.82 6.57
CA GLN A 55 11.50 -11.33 5.24
C GLN A 55 11.21 -9.83 5.13
N LEU A 56 10.10 -9.35 5.68
CA LEU A 56 9.74 -7.92 5.68
C LEU A 56 10.70 -7.07 6.51
N ILE A 57 11.12 -7.54 7.69
CA ILE A 57 12.12 -6.84 8.53
C ILE A 57 13.45 -6.67 7.77
N ASN A 58 13.82 -7.63 6.93
CA ASN A 58 15.05 -7.61 6.14
C ASN A 58 14.86 -7.11 4.69
N SER A 59 13.67 -6.62 4.35
CA SER A 59 13.24 -6.32 2.98
C SER A 59 14.06 -5.26 2.26
N MET A 60 14.67 -4.32 2.97
CA MET A 60 15.47 -3.23 2.37
C MET A 60 16.63 -3.71 1.50
N LYS A 61 16.96 -5.01 1.55
CA LYS A 61 18.03 -5.64 0.75
C LYS A 61 17.51 -6.58 -0.33
N ASP A 62 16.19 -6.76 -0.40
CA ASP A 62 15.54 -7.67 -1.34
C ASP A 62 14.67 -6.89 -2.34
N GLY A 63 15.21 -6.72 -3.55
CA GLY A 63 14.52 -5.99 -4.62
C GLY A 63 13.18 -6.62 -5.02
N ASN A 64 13.00 -7.94 -4.88
CA ASN A 64 11.74 -8.60 -5.21
C ASN A 64 10.64 -8.24 -4.20
N ILE A 65 11.00 -8.16 -2.90
CA ILE A 65 10.07 -7.73 -1.85
C ILE A 65 9.68 -6.27 -2.05
N ILE A 66 10.65 -5.39 -2.31
CA ILE A 66 10.40 -3.98 -2.60
C ILE A 66 9.46 -3.85 -3.81
N GLN A 67 9.79 -4.51 -4.91
CA GLN A 67 8.97 -4.53 -6.13
C GLN A 67 7.54 -5.02 -5.85
N SER A 68 7.39 -6.10 -5.10
CA SER A 68 6.09 -6.68 -4.73
C SER A 68 5.24 -5.73 -3.89
N LEU A 69 5.82 -4.98 -2.96
CA LEU A 69 5.07 -4.09 -2.07
C LEU A 69 4.83 -2.68 -2.65
N THR A 70 5.47 -2.37 -3.81
CA THR A 70 5.39 -1.02 -4.40
C THR A 70 4.86 -0.99 -5.83
N TRP A 71 5.10 -2.02 -6.67
CA TRP A 71 4.85 -1.98 -8.11
C TRP A 71 4.01 -3.15 -8.65
N THR A 72 3.32 -3.89 -7.81
CA THR A 72 2.46 -5.02 -8.24
C THR A 72 1.37 -4.55 -9.18
N LYS A 73 1.31 -5.15 -10.37
CA LYS A 73 0.33 -4.89 -11.41
C LYS A 73 -0.84 -5.89 -11.36
N ASN A 74 -1.87 -5.62 -12.16
CA ASN A 74 -2.94 -6.59 -12.36
C ASN A 74 -2.37 -7.85 -13.02
N GLY A 75 -2.62 -9.00 -12.41
CA GLY A 75 -2.12 -10.29 -12.87
C GLY A 75 -0.80 -10.77 -12.26
N ASP A 76 -0.13 -9.94 -11.46
CA ASP A 76 1.11 -10.33 -10.78
C ASP A 76 0.85 -11.07 -9.45
N VAL A 77 -0.38 -10.99 -8.92
CA VAL A 77 -0.73 -11.57 -7.61
C VAL A 77 -0.95 -13.07 -7.74
N GLU A 78 -0.20 -13.85 -6.98
CA GLU A 78 -0.28 -15.31 -6.92
C GLU A 78 -1.01 -15.77 -5.65
N GLY A 79 -2.15 -16.41 -5.82
CA GLY A 79 -2.95 -16.91 -4.68
C GLY A 79 -3.69 -15.81 -3.91
N LEU A 80 -3.57 -15.82 -2.59
CA LEU A 80 -4.20 -14.87 -1.67
C LEU A 80 -3.17 -14.32 -0.68
N PRO A 81 -2.08 -13.66 -1.14
CA PRO A 81 -0.93 -13.33 -0.29
C PRO A 81 -1.28 -12.37 0.85
N ALA A 82 -2.19 -11.42 0.66
CA ALA A 82 -2.59 -10.53 1.73
C ALA A 82 -3.35 -11.28 2.84
N VAL A 83 -4.23 -12.22 2.48
CA VAL A 83 -4.92 -13.09 3.45
C VAL A 83 -3.92 -13.96 4.20
N GLU A 84 -3.01 -14.62 3.50
CA GLU A 84 -1.99 -15.48 4.09
C GLU A 84 -1.08 -14.70 5.06
N MET A 85 -0.69 -13.47 4.69
CA MET A 85 0.09 -12.57 5.55
C MET A 85 -0.72 -12.15 6.79
N LEU A 86 -2.01 -11.80 6.65
CA LEU A 86 -2.88 -11.48 7.76
C LEU A 86 -3.03 -12.66 8.74
N GLU A 87 -3.23 -13.86 8.24
CA GLU A 87 -3.35 -15.09 9.06
C GLU A 87 -2.05 -15.44 9.77
N SER A 88 -0.92 -15.27 9.10
CA SER A 88 0.41 -15.51 9.67
C SER A 88 0.80 -14.49 10.73
N MET A 89 0.58 -13.20 10.48
CA MET A 89 1.08 -12.10 11.32
C MET A 89 0.08 -11.63 12.37
N LEU A 90 -1.22 -11.85 12.14
CA LEU A 90 -2.31 -11.41 13.01
C LEU A 90 -3.32 -12.54 13.29
N PRO A 91 -2.87 -13.74 13.75
CA PRO A 91 -3.73 -14.92 13.90
C PRO A 91 -4.88 -14.74 14.89
N ASN A 92 -4.74 -13.81 15.84
CA ASN A 92 -5.77 -13.51 16.84
C ASN A 92 -6.81 -12.48 16.37
N PHE A 93 -6.66 -11.97 15.12
CA PHE A 93 -7.54 -10.95 14.54
C PHE A 93 -8.15 -11.43 13.22
N PRO A 94 -9.15 -12.34 13.26
CA PRO A 94 -9.73 -12.94 12.05
C PRO A 94 -10.43 -11.92 11.12
N LYS A 95 -10.75 -10.73 11.65
CA LYS A 95 -11.33 -9.61 10.89
C LYS A 95 -10.29 -8.57 10.46
N ALA A 96 -9.01 -8.80 10.68
CA ALA A 96 -7.96 -7.89 10.24
C ALA A 96 -7.99 -7.70 8.72
N LEU A 97 -7.68 -6.50 8.26
CA LEU A 97 -7.70 -6.12 6.85
C LEU A 97 -6.31 -5.71 6.38
N TYR A 98 -6.05 -5.92 5.10
CA TYR A 98 -4.86 -5.42 4.42
C TYR A 98 -5.25 -4.24 3.55
N PHE A 99 -4.59 -3.10 3.73
CA PHE A 99 -4.84 -1.87 2.99
C PHE A 99 -3.69 -1.55 2.04
N ALA A 100 -4.02 -1.22 0.78
CA ALA A 100 -3.03 -0.70 -0.16
C ALA A 100 -3.65 0.25 -1.19
N GLY A 101 -2.77 1.04 -1.83
CA GLY A 101 -3.08 1.94 -2.93
C GLY A 101 -2.56 1.41 -4.26
N HIS A 102 -1.69 2.19 -4.91
CA HIS A 102 -1.00 1.97 -6.19
C HIS A 102 -1.92 1.83 -7.41
N ARG A 103 -2.71 0.77 -7.49
CA ARG A 103 -3.65 0.57 -8.62
C ARG A 103 -4.92 1.38 -8.38
N PRO A 104 -5.39 2.17 -9.38
CA PRO A 104 -6.56 3.01 -9.20
C PRO A 104 -7.85 2.18 -9.16
N VAL A 105 -8.80 2.64 -8.34
CA VAL A 105 -10.19 2.18 -8.29
C VAL A 105 -11.14 3.30 -8.69
N TYR A 106 -12.32 2.96 -9.23
CA TYR A 106 -13.33 3.95 -9.65
C TYR A 106 -14.28 4.37 -8.52
N GLN A 107 -14.42 3.52 -7.51
CA GLN A 107 -15.21 3.78 -6.32
C GLN A 107 -14.31 4.26 -5.17
N ASN A 108 -14.85 4.37 -3.97
CA ASN A 108 -14.03 4.72 -2.81
C ASN A 108 -13.03 3.62 -2.45
N TYR A 109 -13.39 2.37 -2.73
CA TYR A 109 -12.52 1.20 -2.53
C TYR A 109 -12.99 0.02 -3.39
N GLU A 110 -12.15 -0.99 -3.50
CA GLU A 110 -12.44 -2.31 -4.07
C GLU A 110 -11.94 -3.39 -3.10
N LEU A 111 -12.73 -4.45 -2.94
CA LEU A 111 -12.38 -5.60 -2.10
C LEU A 111 -11.86 -6.75 -2.95
N ARG A 112 -10.76 -7.34 -2.53
CA ARG A 112 -10.14 -8.52 -3.12
C ARG A 112 -9.82 -9.55 -2.04
N GLU A 113 -9.27 -10.67 -2.42
CA GLU A 113 -8.78 -11.71 -1.54
C GLU A 113 -9.80 -12.06 -0.43
N ASN A 114 -10.97 -12.55 -0.85
CA ASN A 114 -12.08 -12.92 0.03
C ASN A 114 -12.60 -11.75 0.91
N GLY A 115 -12.44 -10.50 0.43
CA GLY A 115 -12.88 -9.31 1.15
C GLY A 115 -11.91 -8.83 2.25
N ARG A 116 -10.72 -9.42 2.32
CA ARG A 116 -9.71 -9.09 3.34
C ARG A 116 -8.64 -8.11 2.84
N PHE A 117 -8.52 -7.91 1.52
CA PHE A 117 -7.67 -6.89 0.91
C PHE A 117 -8.52 -5.71 0.45
N VAL A 118 -8.13 -4.49 0.82
CA VAL A 118 -8.82 -3.23 0.54
C VAL A 118 -7.94 -2.35 -0.33
N GLN A 119 -8.31 -2.23 -1.60
CA GLN A 119 -7.71 -1.30 -2.56
C GLN A 119 -8.48 0.02 -2.50
N PHE A 120 -7.85 1.15 -2.13
CA PHE A 120 -8.58 2.42 -1.91
C PHE A 120 -8.01 3.63 -2.66
N HIS A 121 -7.00 3.46 -3.52
CA HIS A 121 -6.48 4.56 -4.32
C HIS A 121 -7.47 4.97 -5.42
N ASN A 122 -8.03 6.17 -5.31
CA ASN A 122 -8.82 6.78 -6.37
C ASN A 122 -8.17 8.11 -6.79
N PRO A 123 -7.66 8.23 -8.03
CA PRO A 123 -6.93 9.43 -8.48
C PRO A 123 -7.82 10.68 -8.59
N ASN A 124 -9.14 10.53 -8.58
CA ASN A 124 -10.11 11.63 -8.62
C ASN A 124 -10.60 12.05 -7.23
N LYS A 125 -10.16 11.37 -6.18
CA LYS A 125 -10.58 11.60 -4.79
C LYS A 125 -9.40 11.43 -3.86
N MET A 126 -9.34 12.27 -2.83
CA MET A 126 -8.38 12.10 -1.74
C MET A 126 -8.99 11.17 -0.69
N ASN A 127 -8.79 9.86 -0.87
CA ASN A 127 -9.30 8.86 0.06
C ASN A 127 -8.33 8.62 1.21
N PHE A 128 -8.87 8.58 2.42
CA PHE A 128 -8.17 8.22 3.66
C PHE A 128 -8.82 7.01 4.30
N VAL A 129 -8.01 6.17 4.92
CA VAL A 129 -8.46 5.07 5.76
C VAL A 129 -8.21 5.45 7.21
N TYR A 130 -9.29 5.52 8.01
CA TYR A 130 -9.21 5.74 9.44
C TYR A 130 -9.33 4.39 10.19
N ILE A 131 -8.35 4.05 11.00
CA ILE A 131 -8.32 2.79 11.73
C ILE A 131 -8.41 3.07 13.23
N ASP A 132 -9.51 2.62 13.86
CA ASP A 132 -9.66 2.61 15.31
C ASP A 132 -9.36 1.21 15.85
N ASN A 133 -8.32 1.11 16.68
CA ASN A 133 -7.88 -0.15 17.26
C ASN A 133 -8.84 -0.73 18.33
N ASN A 134 -9.92 -0.01 18.68
CA ASN A 134 -10.85 -0.41 19.72
C ASN A 134 -12.18 -0.97 19.17
N ARG A 135 -12.38 -0.94 17.86
CA ARG A 135 -13.58 -1.45 17.21
C ARG A 135 -13.25 -2.10 15.85
N ASP A 136 -14.20 -2.86 15.32
CA ASP A 136 -14.11 -3.37 13.97
C ASP A 136 -14.15 -2.22 12.94
N PHE A 137 -13.49 -2.43 11.80
CA PHE A 137 -13.48 -1.50 10.68
C PHE A 137 -14.86 -1.43 10.02
N ASN A 138 -15.33 -0.22 9.74
CA ASN A 138 -16.60 0.04 9.06
C ASN A 138 -16.35 0.70 7.70
N PHE A 139 -16.61 -0.02 6.62
CA PHE A 139 -16.38 0.45 5.25
C PHE A 139 -17.17 1.72 4.86
N GLU A 140 -18.30 1.99 5.51
CA GLU A 140 -19.12 3.16 5.21
C GLU A 140 -18.61 4.45 5.87
N THR A 141 -17.94 4.33 7.01
CA THR A 141 -17.52 5.50 7.81
C THR A 141 -16.02 5.69 7.90
N ASP A 142 -15.22 4.62 7.70
CA ASP A 142 -13.78 4.64 7.95
C ASP A 142 -12.95 4.78 6.66
N ILE A 143 -13.60 4.75 5.49
CA ILE A 143 -13.01 5.21 4.24
C ILE A 143 -13.58 6.59 3.93
N ILE A 144 -12.78 7.61 4.19
CA ILE A 144 -13.18 9.02 4.09
C ILE A 144 -12.66 9.58 2.76
N SER A 145 -13.55 10.20 1.99
CA SER A 145 -13.18 10.94 0.78
C SER A 145 -13.22 12.43 1.08
N LEU A 146 -12.15 13.15 0.78
CA LEU A 146 -12.15 14.61 0.75
C LEU A 146 -12.42 15.03 -0.69
N ASP A 147 -13.65 15.41 -0.98
CA ASP A 147 -14.07 15.95 -2.28
C ASP A 147 -13.74 17.43 -2.40
#